data_16003d793bdaac603a30d9e62c61b341
#
_entry.id   16003d793bdaac603a30d9e62c61b341
#
_cell.length_a   1.000
_cell.length_b   1.000
_cell.length_c   1.000
_cell.angle_alpha   90.00
_cell.angle_beta   90.00
_cell.angle_gamma   90.00
#
_symmetry.space_group_name_H-M   'P 1'
#
loop_
_entity.id
_entity.type
_entity.pdbx_description
1 polymer ?
#
loop_
_entity_poly.entity_id
_entity_poly.type
_entity_poly.pdbx_seq_one_letter_code
_entity_poly.pdbx_strand_id
1 'polypeptide(L)'
;GTSYSGFNSLQLACERPPALKAICAIYATDDRYADDVHYYGGALKAIDLVDYVLYMAPYVVLPPVPALAGEDWRDAWAERVEQAEPWLLRWLEEQVDGPYWQHGSVRVPSTDGGWTGYERIACPTMLVGGWADGYRNNSFRTFERLTCPKRLVMGPWAHMSTATSLPGPHLDLVPELI
;
A
#
# COMPACT_ATOMS: atom_id res chain seq x y z
N GLY A 1 -7.34 -0.87 5.86
CA GLY A 1 -6.24 0.08 6.06
C GLY A 1 -6.16 1.12 4.94
N THR A 2 -5.45 2.21 5.17
CA THR A 2 -5.31 3.33 4.21
C THR A 2 -3.89 3.37 3.66
N SER A 3 -3.73 3.64 2.36
CA SER A 3 -2.42 3.76 1.69
C SER A 3 -1.61 2.47 1.85
N TYR A 4 -0.43 2.54 2.41
CA TYR A 4 0.41 1.38 2.69
C TYR A 4 -0.32 0.25 3.43
N SER A 5 -1.11 0.56 4.45
CA SER A 5 -1.92 -0.45 5.15
C SER A 5 -3.11 -0.96 4.32
N GLY A 6 -3.59 -0.19 3.36
CA GLY A 6 -4.56 -0.67 2.36
C GLY A 6 -3.94 -1.71 1.43
N PHE A 7 -2.74 -1.43 0.96
CA PHE A 7 -1.95 -2.39 0.19
C PHE A 7 -1.67 -3.67 1.00
N ASN A 8 -1.19 -3.54 2.25
CA ASN A 8 -0.98 -4.70 3.13
C ASN A 8 -2.27 -5.50 3.37
N SER A 9 -3.44 -4.85 3.38
CA SER A 9 -4.72 -5.54 3.51
C SER A 9 -4.98 -6.44 2.31
N LEU A 10 -4.68 -5.99 1.10
CA LEU A 10 -4.81 -6.80 -0.12
C LEU A 10 -3.84 -7.99 -0.10
N GLN A 11 -2.59 -7.76 0.28
CA GLN A 11 -1.58 -8.81 0.39
C GLN A 11 -1.96 -9.85 1.46
N LEU A 12 -2.39 -9.39 2.65
CA LEU A 12 -2.85 -10.29 3.70
C LEU A 12 -4.04 -11.14 3.26
N ALA A 13 -4.95 -10.56 2.45
CA ALA A 13 -6.08 -11.32 1.94
C ALA A 13 -5.65 -12.42 0.96
N CYS A 14 -4.55 -12.26 0.24
CA CYS A 14 -3.97 -13.31 -0.60
C CYS A 14 -3.46 -14.50 0.23
N GLU A 15 -2.99 -14.27 1.45
CA GLU A 15 -2.54 -15.31 2.39
C GLU A 15 -3.69 -16.11 3.02
N ARG A 16 -4.93 -15.60 2.94
CA ARG A 16 -6.15 -16.26 3.44
C ARG A 16 -6.08 -16.73 4.89
N PRO A 17 -5.61 -15.91 5.86
CA PRO A 17 -5.59 -16.37 7.24
C PRO A 17 -7.01 -16.67 7.72
N PRO A 18 -7.25 -17.79 8.43
CA PRO A 18 -8.60 -18.24 8.79
C PRO A 18 -9.42 -17.23 9.61
N ALA A 19 -8.74 -16.38 10.36
CA ALA A 19 -9.36 -15.32 11.17
C ALA A 19 -9.84 -14.12 10.33
N LEU A 20 -9.31 -13.92 9.11
CA LEU A 20 -9.67 -12.79 8.25
C LEU A 20 -11.07 -13.00 7.66
N LYS A 21 -11.99 -12.09 7.94
CA LYS A 21 -13.38 -12.18 7.49
C LYS A 21 -13.72 -11.19 6.39
N ALA A 22 -13.09 -10.02 6.39
CA ALA A 22 -13.26 -8.99 5.37
C ALA A 22 -12.08 -8.03 5.38
N ILE A 23 -11.89 -7.28 4.30
CA ILE A 23 -10.92 -6.17 4.23
C ILE A 23 -11.58 -4.90 3.72
N CYS A 24 -11.01 -3.76 4.15
CA CYS A 24 -11.26 -2.46 3.57
C CYS A 24 -9.91 -1.85 3.15
N ALA A 25 -9.67 -1.75 1.85
CA ALA A 25 -8.46 -1.17 1.28
C ALA A 25 -8.79 0.22 0.72
N ILE A 26 -8.17 1.24 1.29
CA ILE A 26 -8.41 2.65 1.00
C ILE A 26 -7.16 3.20 0.33
N TYR A 27 -7.28 3.81 -0.85
CA TYR A 27 -6.17 4.41 -1.60
C TYR A 27 -4.98 3.45 -1.75
N ALA A 28 -5.24 2.23 -2.17
CA ALA A 28 -4.25 1.17 -2.26
C ALA A 28 -3.84 0.91 -3.70
N THR A 29 -2.58 0.53 -3.89
CA THR A 29 -2.09 0.02 -5.16
C THR A 29 -2.27 -1.49 -5.25
N ASP A 30 -2.43 -1.98 -6.47
CA ASP A 30 -2.41 -3.40 -6.82
C ASP A 30 -1.18 -3.76 -7.67
N ASP A 31 -0.41 -2.75 -8.10
CA ASP A 31 0.73 -2.89 -9.00
C ASP A 31 1.85 -1.94 -8.60
N ARG A 32 2.96 -2.51 -8.13
CA ARG A 32 4.10 -1.76 -7.60
C ARG A 32 4.93 -1.06 -8.67
N TYR A 33 4.76 -1.42 -9.94
CA TYR A 33 5.55 -0.89 -11.04
C TYR A 33 4.76 0.02 -11.97
N ALA A 34 3.61 -0.44 -12.47
CA ALA A 34 2.93 0.29 -13.52
C ALA A 34 2.15 1.51 -13.01
N ASP A 35 1.74 1.51 -11.73
CA ASP A 35 0.82 2.52 -11.21
C ASP A 35 0.95 2.68 -9.69
N ASP A 36 2.11 3.17 -9.24
CA ASP A 36 2.46 3.36 -7.84
C ASP A 36 3.22 4.69 -7.65
N VAL A 37 3.73 4.94 -6.45
CA VAL A 37 4.61 6.08 -6.14
C VAL A 37 5.99 5.94 -6.78
N HIS A 38 6.41 4.73 -7.09
CA HIS A 38 7.74 4.43 -7.63
C HIS A 38 7.81 4.65 -9.13
N TYR A 39 6.89 4.01 -9.84
CA TYR A 39 6.79 4.02 -11.30
C TYR A 39 5.35 4.23 -11.75
N TYR A 40 5.21 4.90 -12.88
CA TYR A 40 3.93 5.12 -13.52
C TYR A 40 4.07 4.85 -15.03
N GLY A 41 3.35 3.85 -15.51
CA GLY A 41 3.46 3.43 -16.91
C GLY A 41 4.87 2.98 -17.33
N GLY A 42 5.66 2.46 -16.38
CA GLY A 42 7.05 2.05 -16.61
C GLY A 42 8.08 3.19 -16.55
N ALA A 43 7.64 4.43 -16.32
CA ALA A 43 8.52 5.57 -16.12
C ALA A 43 8.70 5.88 -14.63
N LEU A 44 9.92 6.21 -14.23
CA LEU A 44 10.21 6.65 -12.86
C LEU A 44 9.37 7.89 -12.50
N LYS A 45 8.62 7.80 -11.42
CA LYS A 45 7.78 8.90 -10.92
C LYS A 45 8.60 9.81 -10.01
N ALA A 46 9.51 10.57 -10.59
CA ALA A 46 10.54 11.32 -9.86
C ALA A 46 9.97 12.28 -8.82
N ILE A 47 8.83 12.91 -9.11
CA ILE A 47 8.22 13.89 -8.20
C ILE A 47 7.74 13.24 -6.89
N ASP A 48 7.15 12.06 -6.96
CA ASP A 48 6.65 11.37 -5.77
C ASP A 48 7.76 10.53 -5.12
N LEU A 49 8.61 9.90 -5.94
CA LEU A 49 9.64 9.00 -5.45
C LEU A 49 10.63 9.71 -4.52
N VAL A 50 11.11 10.88 -4.93
CA VAL A 50 12.10 11.65 -4.14
C VAL A 50 11.46 12.12 -2.84
N ASP A 51 10.29 12.75 -2.90
CA ASP A 51 9.58 13.23 -1.71
C ASP A 51 9.24 12.08 -0.77
N TYR A 52 8.72 10.97 -1.31
CA TYR A 52 8.36 9.80 -0.52
C TYR A 52 9.56 9.22 0.22
N VAL A 53 10.72 9.08 -0.44
CA VAL A 53 11.92 8.54 0.20
C VAL A 53 12.48 9.50 1.25
N LEU A 54 12.56 10.79 0.94
CA LEU A 54 13.05 11.79 1.90
C LEU A 54 12.17 11.90 3.14
N TYR A 55 10.89 11.58 3.00
CA TYR A 55 9.95 11.56 4.11
C TYR A 55 9.96 10.23 4.86
N MET A 56 9.90 9.10 4.15
CA MET A 56 9.69 7.78 4.76
C MET A 56 10.98 7.13 5.26
N ALA A 57 12.11 7.30 4.57
CA ALA A 57 13.37 6.69 5.00
C ALA A 57 13.81 7.14 6.41
N PRO A 58 13.71 8.43 6.80
CA PRO A 58 13.97 8.85 8.16
C PRO A 58 13.14 8.14 9.23
N TYR A 59 11.89 7.77 8.93
CA TYR A 59 11.04 7.06 9.90
C TYR A 59 11.61 5.69 10.28
N VAL A 60 12.27 5.01 9.36
CA VAL A 60 12.87 3.70 9.63
C VAL A 60 14.03 3.82 10.61
N VAL A 61 14.75 4.93 10.58
CA VAL A 61 15.92 5.18 11.41
C VAL A 61 15.64 6.08 12.62
N LEU A 62 14.39 6.39 12.90
CA LEU A 62 14.02 7.11 14.13
C LEU A 62 14.41 6.29 15.37
N PRO A 63 14.89 6.97 16.45
CA PRO A 63 15.13 6.28 17.69
C PRO A 63 13.82 5.70 18.26
N PRO A 64 13.87 4.53 18.88
CA PRO A 64 12.73 4.01 19.61
C PRO A 64 12.41 4.93 20.82
N VAL A 65 11.17 4.88 21.29
CA VAL A 65 10.77 5.59 22.50
C VAL A 65 11.46 4.94 23.72
N PRO A 66 12.37 5.60 24.42
CA PRO A 66 13.16 4.98 25.50
C PRO A 66 12.31 4.32 26.58
N ALA A 67 11.18 4.95 26.94
CA ALA A 67 10.26 4.43 27.95
C ALA A 67 9.61 3.09 27.56
N LEU A 68 9.56 2.76 26.25
CA LEU A 68 9.01 1.51 25.75
C LEU A 68 10.09 0.50 25.38
N ALA A 69 11.25 0.96 24.95
CA ALA A 69 12.34 0.11 24.50
C ALA A 69 13.29 -0.37 25.62
N GLY A 70 13.20 0.21 26.81
CA GLY A 70 14.07 -0.15 27.94
C GLY A 70 15.44 0.51 27.89
N GLU A 71 16.38 0.02 28.72
CA GLU A 71 17.70 0.63 28.90
C GLU A 71 18.58 0.51 27.65
N ASP A 72 18.40 -0.54 26.87
CA ASP A 72 19.22 -0.86 25.68
C ASP A 72 18.75 -0.13 24.41
N TRP A 73 17.88 0.87 24.54
CA TRP A 73 17.30 1.57 23.39
C TRP A 73 18.34 2.20 22.44
N ARG A 74 19.51 2.60 22.96
CA ARG A 74 20.58 3.19 22.14
C ARG A 74 21.23 2.15 21.24
N ASP A 75 21.47 0.97 21.78
CA ASP A 75 22.08 -0.13 21.02
C ASP A 75 21.12 -0.64 19.95
N ALA A 76 19.84 -0.82 20.30
CA ALA A 76 18.79 -1.17 19.35
C ALA A 76 18.61 -0.11 18.25
N TRP A 77 18.80 1.15 18.58
CA TRP A 77 18.78 2.23 17.58
C TRP A 77 20.01 2.20 16.67
N ALA A 78 21.20 2.04 17.23
CA ALA A 78 22.43 1.94 16.46
C ALA A 78 22.38 0.78 15.47
N GLU A 79 21.93 -0.39 15.91
CA GLU A 79 21.70 -1.55 15.05
C GLU A 79 20.72 -1.25 13.91
N ARG A 80 19.59 -0.59 14.21
CA ARG A 80 18.60 -0.19 13.20
C ARG A 80 19.19 0.76 12.17
N VAL A 81 19.98 1.72 12.58
CA VAL A 81 20.64 2.68 11.66
C VAL A 81 21.67 1.97 10.78
N GLU A 82 22.44 1.05 11.36
CA GLU A 82 23.47 0.30 10.63
C GLU A 82 22.85 -0.67 9.60
N GLN A 83 21.69 -1.27 9.92
CA GLN A 83 21.00 -2.20 9.04
C GLN A 83 20.06 -1.52 8.04
N ALA A 84 19.86 -0.20 8.12
CA ALA A 84 18.96 0.51 7.22
C ALA A 84 19.46 0.49 5.78
N GLU A 85 18.66 -0.07 4.89
CA GLU A 85 18.95 -0.05 3.45
C GLU A 85 18.54 1.29 2.82
N PRO A 86 19.34 1.82 1.89
CA PRO A 86 18.99 3.03 1.14
C PRO A 86 17.98 2.70 0.03
N TRP A 87 16.71 2.61 0.34
CA TRP A 87 15.63 2.19 -0.57
C TRP A 87 15.66 2.89 -1.92
N LEU A 88 15.94 4.19 -1.96
CA LEU A 88 15.99 4.94 -3.21
C LEU A 88 16.98 4.33 -4.20
N LEU A 89 18.16 3.93 -3.73
CA LEU A 89 19.18 3.35 -4.60
C LEU A 89 18.67 2.06 -5.22
N ARG A 90 18.06 1.18 -4.41
CA ARG A 90 17.47 -0.06 -4.90
C ARG A 90 16.35 0.19 -5.91
N TRP A 91 15.48 1.15 -5.66
CA TRP A 91 14.39 1.48 -6.56
C TRP A 91 14.87 2.08 -7.89
N LEU A 92 15.98 2.83 -7.87
CA LEU A 92 16.60 3.37 -9.08
C LEU A 92 17.35 2.29 -9.88
N GLU A 93 17.84 1.24 -9.24
CA GLU A 93 18.47 0.10 -9.91
C GLU A 93 17.44 -0.80 -10.62
N GLU A 94 16.27 -0.99 -10.01
CA GLU A 94 15.22 -1.87 -10.49
C GLU A 94 14.28 -1.16 -11.49
N GLN A 95 14.82 -0.85 -12.68
CA GLN A 95 14.11 -0.01 -13.67
C GLN A 95 13.14 -0.77 -14.58
N VAL A 96 13.05 -2.09 -14.45
CA VAL A 96 12.18 -2.93 -15.27
C VAL A 96 11.14 -3.64 -14.40
N ASP A 97 10.01 -4.00 -15.00
CA ASP A 97 8.98 -4.79 -14.35
C ASP A 97 9.48 -6.24 -14.15
N GLY A 98 10.31 -6.40 -13.16
CA GLY A 98 10.95 -7.65 -12.80
C GLY A 98 10.47 -8.22 -11.47
N PRO A 99 11.10 -9.31 -11.00
CA PRO A 99 10.71 -10.01 -9.77
C PRO A 99 10.62 -9.09 -8.54
N TYR A 100 11.46 -8.06 -8.47
CA TYR A 100 11.45 -7.11 -7.36
C TYR A 100 10.10 -6.37 -7.22
N TRP A 101 9.57 -5.85 -8.33
CA TRP A 101 8.29 -5.13 -8.33
C TRP A 101 7.09 -6.07 -8.38
N GLN A 102 7.25 -7.21 -9.02
CA GLN A 102 6.21 -8.24 -9.09
C GLN A 102 5.96 -8.88 -7.73
N HIS A 103 7.01 -8.96 -6.90
CA HIS A 103 6.86 -9.42 -5.53
C HIS A 103 5.87 -8.53 -4.76
N GLY A 104 4.79 -9.12 -4.32
CA GLY A 104 3.73 -8.42 -3.60
C GLY A 104 2.77 -7.59 -4.45
N SER A 105 2.95 -7.49 -5.76
CA SER A 105 1.96 -6.90 -6.66
C SER A 105 0.79 -7.85 -6.84
N VAL A 106 -0.41 -7.42 -6.43
CA VAL A 106 -1.62 -8.26 -6.48
C VAL A 106 -2.01 -8.62 -7.91
N ARG A 107 -1.60 -7.83 -8.90
CA ARG A 107 -1.81 -8.12 -10.32
C ARG A 107 -1.07 -9.37 -10.82
N VAL A 108 -0.04 -9.82 -10.12
CA VAL A 108 0.73 -11.00 -10.52
C VAL A 108 -0.01 -12.26 -10.08
N PRO A 109 -0.43 -13.11 -11.02
CA PRO A 109 -1.14 -14.33 -10.68
C PRO A 109 -0.30 -15.29 -9.86
N SER A 110 -0.92 -15.99 -8.93
CA SER A 110 -0.24 -17.01 -8.11
C SER A 110 0.26 -18.20 -8.94
N THR A 111 -0.31 -18.42 -10.12
CA THR A 111 0.11 -19.45 -11.09
C THR A 111 1.50 -19.20 -11.65
N ASP A 112 1.98 -17.98 -11.63
CA ASP A 112 3.28 -17.60 -12.16
C ASP A 112 4.40 -17.66 -11.09
N GLY A 113 4.15 -18.42 -10.01
CA GLY A 113 5.09 -18.56 -8.89
C GLY A 113 5.01 -17.43 -7.87
N GLY A 114 4.10 -16.47 -8.06
CA GLY A 114 3.79 -15.42 -7.10
C GLY A 114 2.96 -15.95 -5.92
N TRP A 115 3.02 -15.25 -4.80
CA TRP A 115 2.18 -15.54 -3.62
C TRP A 115 0.93 -14.66 -3.57
N THR A 116 0.80 -13.71 -4.48
CA THR A 116 -0.33 -12.81 -4.66
C THR A 116 -1.24 -13.26 -5.80
N GLY A 117 -2.17 -12.44 -6.18
CA GLY A 117 -3.13 -12.68 -7.26
C GLY A 117 -4.53 -12.30 -6.82
N TYR A 118 -5.31 -11.67 -7.71
CA TYR A 118 -6.71 -11.31 -7.40
C TYR A 118 -7.56 -12.55 -7.08
N GLU A 119 -7.25 -13.67 -7.72
CA GLU A 119 -7.93 -14.96 -7.51
C GLU A 119 -7.73 -15.53 -6.10
N ARG A 120 -6.70 -15.07 -5.40
CA ARG A 120 -6.44 -15.48 -4.02
C ARG A 120 -7.30 -14.73 -3.00
N ILE A 121 -7.80 -13.55 -3.36
CA ILE A 121 -8.63 -12.73 -2.45
C ILE A 121 -10.05 -13.29 -2.45
N ALA A 122 -10.39 -14.06 -1.42
CA ALA A 122 -11.67 -14.73 -1.28
C ALA A 122 -12.63 -14.05 -0.29
N CYS A 123 -12.13 -13.25 0.64
CA CYS A 123 -12.96 -12.56 1.61
C CYS A 123 -13.67 -11.33 1.01
N PRO A 124 -14.84 -10.94 1.54
CA PRO A 124 -15.49 -9.68 1.18
C PRO A 124 -14.52 -8.51 1.24
N THR A 125 -14.51 -7.70 0.18
CA THR A 125 -13.55 -6.62 -0.01
C THR A 125 -14.25 -5.31 -0.32
N MET A 126 -14.04 -4.31 0.54
CA MET A 126 -14.41 -2.93 0.27
C MET A 126 -13.18 -2.17 -0.22
N LEU A 127 -13.35 -1.45 -1.32
CA LEU A 127 -12.35 -0.56 -1.88
C LEU A 127 -12.84 0.89 -1.76
N VAL A 128 -11.95 1.78 -1.36
CA VAL A 128 -12.24 3.22 -1.33
C VAL A 128 -11.15 3.94 -2.11
N GLY A 129 -11.56 4.77 -3.05
CA GLY A 129 -10.66 5.57 -3.88
C GLY A 129 -11.09 7.03 -3.99
N GLY A 130 -10.15 7.88 -4.34
CA GLY A 130 -10.38 9.30 -4.57
C GLY A 130 -10.10 9.70 -6.02
N TRP A 131 -10.96 10.54 -6.61
CA TRP A 131 -10.74 11.06 -7.96
C TRP A 131 -9.48 11.92 -8.07
N ALA A 132 -9.08 12.58 -6.98
CA ALA A 132 -7.87 13.38 -6.87
C ALA A 132 -6.69 12.61 -6.24
N ASP A 133 -6.83 11.30 -6.03
CA ASP A 133 -5.79 10.42 -5.51
C ASP A 133 -4.92 9.83 -6.64
N GLY A 134 -3.64 9.62 -6.35
CA GLY A 134 -2.72 8.96 -7.29
C GLY A 134 -3.10 7.52 -7.61
N TYR A 135 -3.80 6.83 -6.69
CA TYR A 135 -4.19 5.42 -6.83
C TYR A 135 -5.61 5.21 -7.37
N ARG A 136 -6.23 6.25 -7.96
CA ARG A 136 -7.61 6.13 -8.48
C ARG A 136 -7.79 4.99 -9.47
N ASN A 137 -6.84 4.78 -10.37
CA ASN A 137 -6.91 3.72 -11.39
C ASN A 137 -6.78 2.33 -10.76
N ASN A 138 -5.95 2.20 -9.73
CA ASN A 138 -5.79 0.96 -8.96
C ASN A 138 -7.10 0.50 -8.35
N SER A 139 -7.90 1.44 -7.81
CA SER A 139 -9.19 1.12 -7.20
C SER A 139 -10.16 0.50 -8.20
N PHE A 140 -10.24 1.03 -9.42
CA PHE A 140 -11.09 0.47 -10.48
C PHE A 140 -10.57 -0.87 -10.99
N ARG A 141 -9.28 -0.97 -11.25
CA ARG A 141 -8.66 -2.19 -11.76
C ARG A 141 -8.79 -3.34 -10.76
N THR A 142 -8.53 -3.07 -9.48
CA THR A 142 -8.73 -4.06 -8.42
C THR A 142 -10.19 -4.48 -8.33
N PHE A 143 -11.12 -3.52 -8.35
CA PHE A 143 -12.55 -3.82 -8.31
C PHE A 143 -12.98 -4.69 -9.48
N GLU A 144 -12.56 -4.38 -10.69
CA GLU A 144 -12.89 -5.16 -11.88
C GLU A 144 -12.43 -6.62 -11.76
N ARG A 145 -11.20 -6.82 -11.28
CA ARG A 145 -10.52 -8.12 -11.26
C ARG A 145 -10.91 -9.05 -10.11
N LEU A 146 -11.33 -8.50 -8.98
CA LEU A 146 -11.77 -9.31 -7.85
C LEU A 146 -13.00 -10.12 -8.21
N THR A 147 -13.05 -11.38 -7.75
CA THR A 147 -14.20 -12.31 -7.93
C THR A 147 -14.99 -12.53 -6.65
N CYS A 148 -14.44 -12.14 -5.49
CA CYS A 148 -15.13 -12.19 -4.20
C CYS A 148 -16.26 -11.14 -4.10
N PRO A 149 -17.13 -11.22 -3.07
CA PRO A 149 -18.05 -10.13 -2.76
C PRO A 149 -17.27 -8.82 -2.59
N LYS A 150 -17.67 -7.78 -3.32
CA LYS A 150 -16.90 -6.54 -3.41
C LYS A 150 -17.76 -5.30 -3.47
N ARG A 151 -17.24 -4.20 -2.93
CA ARG A 151 -17.84 -2.87 -3.01
C ARG A 151 -16.75 -1.85 -3.35
N LEU A 152 -17.07 -0.88 -4.19
CA LEU A 152 -16.23 0.26 -4.50
C LEU A 152 -16.94 1.55 -4.13
N VAL A 153 -16.24 2.41 -3.40
CA VAL A 153 -16.67 3.77 -3.08
C VAL A 153 -15.65 4.74 -3.65
N MET A 154 -16.09 5.61 -4.54
CA MET A 154 -15.26 6.66 -5.15
C MET A 154 -15.82 8.03 -4.80
N GLY A 155 -14.94 8.93 -4.36
CA GLY A 155 -15.31 10.30 -4.03
C GLY A 155 -14.28 11.33 -4.49
N PRO A 156 -14.55 12.64 -4.31
CA PRO A 156 -13.67 13.71 -4.80
C PRO A 156 -12.42 13.91 -3.91
N TRP A 157 -11.99 12.87 -3.22
CA TRP A 157 -10.91 12.93 -2.25
C TRP A 157 -9.54 12.84 -2.89
N ALA A 158 -8.57 13.54 -2.27
CA ALA A 158 -7.15 13.31 -2.44
C ALA A 158 -6.67 12.18 -1.51
N HIS A 159 -5.36 11.93 -1.46
CA HIS A 159 -4.75 10.92 -0.60
C HIS A 159 -4.77 11.31 0.89
N MET A 160 -5.99 11.45 1.44
CA MET A 160 -6.26 11.90 2.81
C MET A 160 -7.44 11.13 3.39
N SER A 161 -7.69 11.30 4.70
CA SER A 161 -8.88 10.73 5.32
C SER A 161 -10.16 11.22 4.63
N THR A 162 -11.04 10.31 4.27
CA THR A 162 -12.35 10.62 3.67
C THR A 162 -13.24 11.46 4.59
N ALA A 163 -13.03 11.37 5.92
CA ALA A 163 -13.79 12.13 6.91
C ALA A 163 -13.36 13.61 6.99
N THR A 164 -12.15 13.95 6.55
CA THR A 164 -11.59 15.31 6.71
C THR A 164 -11.00 15.87 5.40
N SER A 165 -11.02 15.09 4.34
CA SER A 165 -10.43 15.47 3.05
C SER A 165 -11.15 16.67 2.42
N LEU A 166 -10.39 17.51 1.76
CA LEU A 166 -10.92 18.62 0.93
C LEU A 166 -10.66 18.30 -0.56
N PRO A 167 -11.61 18.59 -1.45
CA PRO A 167 -12.97 19.04 -1.15
C PRO A 167 -13.87 17.92 -0.58
N GLY A 168 -14.95 18.33 0.10
CA GLY A 168 -16.02 17.39 0.48
C GLY A 168 -16.74 16.76 -0.72
N PRO A 169 -17.71 15.86 -0.52
CA PRO A 169 -18.32 15.51 0.77
C PRO A 169 -17.42 14.65 1.66
N HIS A 170 -17.58 14.81 2.95
CA HIS A 170 -16.92 13.95 3.91
C HIS A 170 -17.70 12.64 4.07
N LEU A 171 -16.99 11.54 4.16
CA LEU A 171 -17.56 10.22 4.36
C LEU A 171 -16.97 9.61 5.63
N ASP A 172 -17.83 9.36 6.59
CA ASP A 172 -17.48 8.48 7.70
C ASP A 172 -17.63 7.02 7.24
N LEU A 173 -16.53 6.31 7.17
CA LEU A 173 -16.53 4.91 6.73
C LEU A 173 -16.97 3.92 7.81
N VAL A 174 -17.06 4.35 9.08
CA VAL A 174 -17.43 3.43 10.17
C VAL A 174 -18.81 2.83 9.96
N PRO A 175 -19.87 3.60 9.63
CA PRO A 175 -21.18 3.02 9.33
C PRO A 175 -21.21 2.12 8.09
N GLU A 176 -20.26 2.31 7.16
CA GLU A 176 -20.16 1.53 5.92
C GLU A 176 -19.44 0.18 6.11
N LEU A 177 -18.75 0.00 7.25
CA LEU A 177 -18.00 -1.20 7.59
C LEU A 177 -18.79 -2.16 8.50
N ILE A 178 -19.90 -1.70 9.08
CA ILE A 178 -20.79 -2.46 9.95
C ILE A 178 -21.95 -3.03 9.13
#